data_8cfd0d8664c06b2ffd49551004050064
#
_entry.id   8cfd0d8664c06b2ffd49551004050064
#
_cell.length_a   1.000
_cell.length_b   1.000
_cell.length_c   1.000
_cell.angle_alpha   90.00
_cell.angle_beta   90.00
_cell.angle_gamma   90.00
#
_symmetry.space_group_name_H-M   'P 1'
#
loop_
_entity.id
_entity.type
_entity.pdbx_description
1 polymer ?
#
loop_
_entity_poly.entity_id
_entity_poly.type
_entity_poly.pdbx_seq_one_letter_code
_entity_poly.pdbx_strand_id
1 'polypeptide(L)'
;MIKRVRAFTALAAVVSLAACSGGGSSGSSHVLPPTVQSTVRIVGMGDSLTAGVQSQGLMGANVAPNPIPGSPYPYVQATQPHGFWALLWSQLNAGADPGNPAISPLPLIAPPGIGQILVPTAAGGLTSITTSCGSQNANAFTFSTALNTRINPGTTPFDVAVPGQTMHEALFQIQPTTPCTAPPGPIGALSGVVFPESDNILPILANFGQNVTQLQAAIALKPTITTVWLGWNDLLKFALSGGAVVPTDPASMGADATSIIRQLNAAGSKVVIANLVDVLTAATFLPQPAVAPVITGRLIKAGLPAAVAAATAAGVVSALQTTYGVGPGGYVTISGLSKILGALAVRQQFTLAPAGDYVPDALAANTQSLNNAYNAAIGAAAQATGATLVDVHAFVATSVAAGGLPINPPKCCNFQYGGGFYSLDGIHPSNTGYATLANLFIDTMNKAFNTTTPDVNVAAIYATDIYAPH
;
A
#
# COMPACT_ATOMS: atom_id res chain seq x y z
N MET A 1 21.75 -3.84 61.51
CA MET A 1 23.19 -4.21 61.67
C MET A 1 23.76 -4.62 60.34
N ILE A 2 24.91 -4.04 60.06
CA ILE A 2 25.93 -4.32 59.05
C ILE A 2 25.63 -3.95 57.61
N LYS A 3 26.15 -2.75 57.26
CA LYS A 3 26.49 -2.22 55.94
C LYS A 3 27.60 -3.08 55.29
N ARG A 4 27.48 -3.31 53.97
CA ARG A 4 28.69 -3.51 53.15
C ARG A 4 28.60 -2.69 51.88
N VAL A 5 29.46 -1.70 51.83
CA VAL A 5 29.87 -0.88 50.70
C VAL A 5 30.78 -1.74 49.82
N ARG A 6 30.61 -1.71 48.49
CA ARG A 6 31.66 -2.13 47.56
C ARG A 6 31.86 -1.03 46.49
N ALA A 7 33.14 -0.71 46.38
CA ALA A 7 33.69 0.40 45.62
C ALA A 7 33.63 0.16 44.10
N PHE A 8 33.42 1.25 43.38
CA PHE A 8 33.65 1.39 41.93
C PHE A 8 35.14 1.67 41.69
N THR A 9 35.75 0.93 40.78
CA THR A 9 37.06 1.24 40.22
C THR A 9 36.83 1.75 38.76
N ALA A 10 37.11 3.00 38.53
CA ALA A 10 37.13 3.64 37.21
C ALA A 10 38.46 3.35 36.52
N LEU A 11 38.42 2.88 35.28
CA LEU A 11 39.59 2.75 34.44
C LEU A 11 39.50 3.82 33.33
N ALA A 12 40.38 4.80 33.41
CA ALA A 12 40.54 5.85 32.41
C ALA A 12 41.51 5.36 31.34
N ALA A 13 41.08 5.40 30.07
CA ALA A 13 41.94 5.19 28.91
C ALA A 13 42.32 6.54 28.31
N VAL A 14 43.60 6.81 28.28
CA VAL A 14 44.23 8.00 27.67
C VAL A 14 44.35 7.76 26.19
N VAL A 15 43.81 8.68 25.38
CA VAL A 15 44.04 8.73 23.92
C VAL A 15 45.11 9.77 23.63
N SER A 16 46.24 9.33 23.09
CA SER A 16 47.33 10.16 22.63
C SER A 16 47.09 10.66 21.23
N LEU A 17 47.01 11.98 21.03
CA LEU A 17 47.11 12.61 19.73
C LEU A 17 48.60 12.67 19.31
N ALA A 18 48.92 12.12 18.15
CA ALA A 18 50.14 12.40 17.44
C ALA A 18 49.79 13.16 16.15
N ALA A 19 50.17 14.43 16.09
CA ALA A 19 50.20 15.21 14.88
C ALA A 19 51.56 15.04 14.21
N CYS A 20 51.56 14.70 12.91
CA CYS A 20 52.73 14.88 12.04
C CYS A 20 52.30 15.48 10.71
N SER A 21 52.84 16.68 10.46
CA SER A 21 52.83 17.38 9.17
C SER A 21 53.85 16.78 8.23
N GLY A 22 53.53 16.66 6.94
CA GLY A 22 54.49 16.34 5.88
C GLY A 22 53.79 16.18 4.54
N GLY A 23 54.00 17.14 3.64
CA GLY A 23 53.41 17.15 2.29
C GLY A 23 54.03 16.11 1.34
N GLY A 24 53.22 15.72 0.37
CA GLY A 24 53.62 14.84 -0.73
C GLY A 24 52.39 14.48 -1.57
N SER A 25 52.27 15.11 -2.74
CA SER A 25 51.27 14.82 -3.73
C SER A 25 51.52 13.44 -4.34
N SER A 26 50.63 12.49 -4.13
CA SER A 26 50.46 11.29 -4.97
C SER A 26 49.00 10.84 -4.87
N GLY A 27 48.39 10.64 -6.05
CA GLY A 27 46.98 10.28 -6.18
C GLY A 27 46.65 9.00 -5.42
N SER A 28 45.93 9.18 -4.33
CA SER A 28 45.30 8.08 -3.62
C SER A 28 43.93 7.80 -4.26
N SER A 29 43.87 6.71 -5.02
CA SER A 29 42.62 6.04 -5.29
C SER A 29 41.94 5.77 -3.95
N HIS A 30 40.85 6.51 -3.67
CA HIS A 30 39.95 6.17 -2.57
C HIS A 30 39.35 4.79 -2.86
N VAL A 31 39.96 3.76 -2.32
CA VAL A 31 39.33 2.47 -2.16
C VAL A 31 38.23 2.72 -1.13
N LEU A 32 36.99 2.83 -1.59
CA LEU A 32 35.82 2.80 -0.71
C LEU A 32 35.94 1.52 0.15
N PRO A 33 35.67 1.61 1.45
CA PRO A 33 35.61 0.41 2.28
C PRO A 33 34.64 -0.58 1.62
N PRO A 34 34.94 -1.89 1.66
CA PRO A 34 34.04 -2.89 1.08
C PRO A 34 32.67 -2.66 1.70
N THR A 35 31.68 -2.34 0.86
CA THR A 35 30.28 -2.36 1.23
C THR A 35 30.04 -3.74 1.82
N VAL A 36 29.75 -3.80 3.13
CA VAL A 36 29.27 -5.02 3.76
C VAL A 36 27.95 -5.33 3.05
N GLN A 37 27.99 -6.16 2.02
CA GLN A 37 26.78 -6.69 1.41
C GLN A 37 26.04 -7.40 2.55
N SER A 38 24.90 -6.87 2.91
CA SER A 38 23.99 -7.55 3.83
C SER A 38 23.80 -8.97 3.32
N THR A 39 24.15 -9.96 4.15
CA THR A 39 23.92 -11.37 3.82
C THR A 39 22.43 -11.69 3.76
N VAL A 40 21.58 -10.74 4.19
CA VAL A 40 20.13 -10.84 4.18
C VAL A 40 19.60 -10.40 2.84
N ARG A 41 19.07 -11.35 2.07
CA ARG A 41 18.30 -11.08 0.85
C ARG A 41 16.83 -11.15 1.17
N ILE A 42 16.23 -9.99 1.43
CA ILE A 42 14.79 -9.89 1.61
C ILE A 42 14.11 -9.74 0.25
N VAL A 43 13.05 -10.52 0.02
CA VAL A 43 12.21 -10.45 -1.20
C VAL A 43 10.78 -10.13 -0.79
N GLY A 44 10.14 -9.20 -1.51
CA GLY A 44 8.75 -8.83 -1.36
C GLY A 44 7.86 -9.60 -2.33
N MET A 45 6.93 -10.40 -1.82
CA MET A 45 5.79 -10.93 -2.56
C MET A 45 4.51 -10.29 -2.04
N GLY A 46 3.65 -9.87 -2.95
CA GLY A 46 2.43 -9.22 -2.54
C GLY A 46 1.65 -8.63 -3.70
N ASP A 47 0.76 -7.76 -3.35
CA ASP A 47 -0.06 -7.00 -4.28
C ASP A 47 0.34 -5.51 -4.29
N SER A 48 -0.62 -4.62 -4.56
CA SER A 48 -0.42 -3.17 -4.59
C SER A 48 0.11 -2.59 -3.26
N LEU A 49 -0.24 -3.21 -2.13
CA LEU A 49 0.23 -2.77 -0.81
C LEU A 49 1.74 -2.99 -0.66
N THR A 50 2.24 -4.12 -1.12
CA THR A 50 3.68 -4.44 -1.08
C THR A 50 4.45 -3.64 -2.13
N ALA A 51 3.91 -3.50 -3.35
CA ALA A 51 4.52 -2.72 -4.43
C ALA A 51 4.63 -1.21 -4.14
N GLY A 52 3.94 -0.71 -3.12
CA GLY A 52 3.96 0.71 -2.76
C GLY A 52 3.05 1.59 -3.62
N VAL A 53 1.88 1.06 -4.04
CA VAL A 53 0.86 1.88 -4.72
C VAL A 53 0.30 2.92 -3.76
N GLN A 54 0.12 4.14 -4.25
CA GLN A 54 -0.56 5.23 -3.54
C GLN A 54 -1.41 6.03 -4.53
N SER A 55 -2.54 6.51 -4.07
CA SER A 55 -3.40 7.38 -4.87
C SER A 55 -3.70 6.79 -6.27
N GLN A 56 -3.95 5.49 -6.34
CA GLN A 56 -4.23 4.69 -7.55
C GLN A 56 -3.05 4.55 -8.53
N GLY A 57 -1.81 4.80 -8.12
CA GLY A 57 -0.70 4.64 -9.05
C GLY A 57 0.60 4.16 -8.44
N LEU A 58 1.48 3.71 -9.33
CA LEU A 58 2.79 3.19 -9.03
C LEU A 58 3.85 3.98 -9.81
N MET A 59 4.75 4.66 -9.11
CA MET A 59 5.76 5.52 -9.72
C MET A 59 7.06 5.54 -8.91
N GLY A 60 8.19 5.41 -9.59
CA GLY A 60 9.52 5.30 -8.97
C GLY A 60 10.24 6.62 -8.74
N ALA A 61 9.80 7.71 -9.37
CA ALA A 61 10.41 9.04 -9.20
C ALA A 61 9.35 10.15 -9.25
N ASN A 62 9.66 11.29 -8.63
CA ASN A 62 8.77 12.44 -8.61
C ASN A 62 8.59 13.05 -10.02
N VAL A 63 7.40 13.61 -10.27
CA VAL A 63 7.14 14.48 -11.44
C VAL A 63 7.18 15.93 -10.98
N ALA A 64 8.21 16.65 -11.37
CA ALA A 64 8.37 18.06 -11.06
C ALA A 64 8.69 18.88 -12.33
N PRO A 65 8.04 20.05 -12.54
CA PRO A 65 6.94 20.60 -11.75
C PRO A 65 5.67 19.76 -11.85
N ASN A 66 4.72 19.98 -10.91
CA ASN A 66 3.42 19.31 -10.97
C ASN A 66 2.69 19.69 -12.27
N PRO A 67 2.28 18.73 -13.11
CA PRO A 67 1.63 19.00 -14.38
C PRO A 67 0.19 19.53 -14.25
N ILE A 68 -0.41 19.47 -13.05
CA ILE A 68 -1.78 19.92 -12.80
C ILE A 68 -1.79 21.41 -12.43
N PRO A 69 -2.34 22.31 -13.27
CA PRO A 69 -2.37 23.72 -12.98
C PRO A 69 -3.11 24.05 -11.68
N GLY A 70 -2.48 24.84 -10.82
CA GLY A 70 -3.06 25.27 -9.55
C GLY A 70 -3.17 24.18 -8.50
N SER A 71 -2.52 23.04 -8.66
CA SER A 71 -2.36 22.05 -7.59
C SER A 71 -1.66 22.69 -6.38
N PRO A 72 -2.10 22.39 -5.15
CA PRO A 72 -1.41 22.87 -3.95
C PRO A 72 -0.02 22.25 -3.76
N TYR A 73 0.31 21.19 -4.50
CA TYR A 73 1.59 20.49 -4.40
C TYR A 73 2.54 20.90 -5.54
N PRO A 74 3.82 21.17 -5.25
CA PRO A 74 4.79 21.60 -6.26
C PRO A 74 5.22 20.46 -7.21
N TYR A 75 4.98 19.20 -6.84
CA TYR A 75 5.31 18.00 -7.60
C TYR A 75 4.29 16.90 -7.36
N VAL A 76 4.26 15.89 -8.22
CA VAL A 76 3.59 14.61 -7.94
C VAL A 76 4.62 13.66 -7.34
N GLN A 77 4.33 13.13 -6.17
CA GLN A 77 5.27 12.32 -5.41
C GLN A 77 5.41 10.91 -6.00
N ALA A 78 6.64 10.40 -6.01
CA ALA A 78 6.90 8.98 -6.21
C ALA A 78 6.19 8.14 -5.15
N THR A 79 5.72 6.96 -5.52
CA THR A 79 4.97 6.09 -4.60
C THR A 79 5.81 4.92 -4.10
N GLN A 80 6.53 4.23 -5.01
CA GLN A 80 7.28 3.02 -4.71
C GLN A 80 8.31 3.17 -3.58
N PRO A 81 9.14 4.25 -3.53
CA PRO A 81 10.13 4.39 -2.46
C PRO A 81 9.53 4.60 -1.06
N HIS A 82 8.25 4.95 -1.00
CA HIS A 82 7.51 5.19 0.24
C HIS A 82 6.65 4.00 0.69
N GLY A 83 6.60 2.91 -0.10
CA GLY A 83 5.92 1.68 0.27
C GLY A 83 6.53 1.01 1.51
N PHE A 84 5.72 0.27 2.29
CA PHE A 84 6.22 -0.35 3.53
C PHE A 84 7.41 -1.28 3.27
N TRP A 85 7.37 -2.04 2.17
CA TRP A 85 8.44 -2.97 1.85
C TRP A 85 9.75 -2.25 1.48
N ALA A 86 9.66 -1.16 0.74
CA ALA A 86 10.80 -0.30 0.43
C ALA A 86 11.46 0.27 1.69
N LEU A 87 10.64 0.74 2.64
CA LEU A 87 11.09 1.26 3.92
C LEU A 87 11.70 0.16 4.80
N LEU A 88 11.09 -1.02 4.86
CA LEU A 88 11.65 -2.21 5.54
C LEU A 88 13.01 -2.59 4.94
N TRP A 89 13.12 -2.66 3.62
CA TRP A 89 14.39 -2.93 2.95
C TRP A 89 15.44 -1.88 3.29
N SER A 90 15.08 -0.60 3.30
CA SER A 90 15.97 0.49 3.67
C SER A 90 16.56 0.29 5.08
N GLN A 91 15.72 -0.03 6.07
CA GLN A 91 16.18 -0.28 7.45
C GLN A 91 17.13 -1.50 7.54
N LEU A 92 16.84 -2.57 6.81
CA LEU A 92 17.71 -3.76 6.74
C LEU A 92 19.03 -3.51 6.00
N ASN A 93 19.11 -2.44 5.21
CA ASN A 93 20.28 -2.04 4.43
C ASN A 93 20.89 -0.71 4.90
N ALA A 94 20.91 -0.48 6.21
CA ALA A 94 21.56 0.66 6.86
C ALA A 94 21.07 2.03 6.36
N GLY A 95 19.80 2.16 6.02
CA GLY A 95 19.20 3.41 5.55
C GLY A 95 19.45 3.70 4.07
N ALA A 96 19.83 2.70 3.29
CA ALA A 96 20.00 2.87 1.84
C ALA A 96 18.70 3.38 1.19
N ASP A 97 18.83 4.33 0.27
CA ASP A 97 17.69 4.93 -0.42
C ASP A 97 17.09 3.97 -1.46
N PRO A 98 15.85 3.46 -1.25
CA PRO A 98 15.21 2.57 -2.19
C PRO A 98 14.80 3.27 -3.50
N GLY A 99 14.75 4.60 -3.54
CA GLY A 99 14.49 5.38 -4.74
C GLY A 99 15.72 5.63 -5.61
N ASN A 100 16.93 5.29 -5.14
CA ASN A 100 18.15 5.45 -5.92
C ASN A 100 18.26 4.37 -7.01
N PRO A 101 18.18 4.71 -8.33
CA PRO A 101 18.13 3.73 -9.40
C PRO A 101 19.35 2.79 -9.47
N ALA A 102 20.49 3.22 -8.94
CA ALA A 102 21.73 2.44 -9.00
C ALA A 102 21.75 1.25 -8.03
N ILE A 103 20.97 1.32 -6.94
CA ILE A 103 20.98 0.32 -5.86
C ILE A 103 19.58 -0.17 -5.48
N SER A 104 18.54 0.40 -6.11
CA SER A 104 17.15 0.13 -5.76
C SER A 104 16.78 -1.35 -5.88
N PRO A 105 16.13 -1.92 -4.86
CA PRO A 105 15.56 -3.25 -4.92
C PRO A 105 14.19 -3.26 -5.61
N LEU A 106 13.68 -2.09 -6.03
CA LEU A 106 12.36 -1.91 -6.61
C LEU A 106 12.42 -1.94 -8.15
N PRO A 107 11.35 -2.39 -8.81
CA PRO A 107 11.17 -2.18 -10.24
C PRO A 107 10.70 -0.74 -10.47
N LEU A 108 11.57 0.26 -10.28
CA LEU A 108 11.21 1.68 -10.30
C LEU A 108 10.55 2.08 -11.63
N ILE A 109 9.26 2.31 -11.59
CA ILE A 109 8.47 2.70 -12.76
C ILE A 109 8.75 4.17 -13.11
N ALA A 110 9.10 4.42 -14.36
CA ALA A 110 9.38 5.77 -14.85
C ALA A 110 8.12 6.66 -14.80
N PRO A 111 8.27 7.97 -14.50
CA PRO A 111 7.17 8.91 -14.66
C PRO A 111 6.55 8.88 -16.08
N PRO A 112 5.24 9.10 -16.22
CA PRO A 112 4.28 9.44 -15.19
C PRO A 112 3.74 8.27 -14.36
N GLY A 113 4.32 7.08 -14.43
CA GLY A 113 3.95 5.92 -13.63
C GLY A 113 3.02 4.93 -14.33
N ILE A 114 2.49 3.98 -13.56
CA ILE A 114 1.42 3.05 -13.96
C ILE A 114 0.18 3.38 -13.12
N GLY A 115 -1.00 3.33 -13.73
CA GLY A 115 -2.26 3.66 -13.08
C GLY A 115 -2.69 5.11 -13.29
N GLN A 116 -3.63 5.58 -12.49
CA GLN A 116 -4.14 6.95 -12.54
C GLN A 116 -3.83 7.68 -11.24
N ILE A 117 -2.60 8.19 -11.10
CA ILE A 117 -2.18 8.84 -9.87
C ILE A 117 -3.05 10.07 -9.63
N LEU A 118 -3.81 10.04 -8.54
CA LEU A 118 -4.69 11.13 -8.12
C LEU A 118 -3.89 12.32 -7.61
N VAL A 119 -4.28 13.51 -8.03
CA VAL A 119 -3.65 14.78 -7.65
C VAL A 119 -4.74 15.78 -7.28
N PRO A 120 -4.61 16.51 -6.17
CA PRO A 120 -5.53 17.58 -5.82
C PRO A 120 -5.46 18.74 -6.80
N THR A 121 -6.62 19.34 -7.08
CA THR A 121 -6.76 20.57 -7.88
C THR A 121 -6.86 21.80 -6.99
N ALA A 122 -6.62 22.98 -7.56
CA ALA A 122 -6.82 24.26 -6.88
C ALA A 122 -8.26 24.45 -6.32
N ALA A 123 -9.25 23.85 -6.96
CA ALA A 123 -10.65 23.93 -6.54
C ALA A 123 -10.99 22.96 -5.41
N GLY A 124 -10.02 22.19 -4.88
CA GLY A 124 -10.22 21.21 -3.81
C GLY A 124 -10.85 19.90 -4.27
N GLY A 125 -10.90 19.65 -5.59
CA GLY A 125 -11.27 18.36 -6.17
C GLY A 125 -10.02 17.50 -6.43
N LEU A 126 -10.25 16.32 -7.02
CA LEU A 126 -9.20 15.44 -7.49
C LEU A 126 -9.22 15.36 -9.02
N THR A 127 -8.05 15.24 -9.60
CA THR A 127 -7.83 14.83 -10.99
C THR A 127 -6.76 13.77 -11.02
N SER A 128 -6.43 13.22 -12.17
CA SER A 128 -5.33 12.26 -12.28
C SER A 128 -4.32 12.71 -13.34
N ILE A 129 -3.06 12.41 -13.09
CA ILE A 129 -2.10 12.31 -14.17
C ILE A 129 -2.33 10.95 -14.81
N THR A 130 -2.59 10.97 -16.10
CA THR A 130 -2.88 9.73 -16.83
C THR A 130 -1.58 9.03 -17.14
N THR A 131 -1.60 7.74 -16.96
CA THR A 131 -0.43 6.91 -17.08
C THR A 131 -0.78 5.64 -17.81
N SER A 132 0.24 4.98 -18.28
CA SER A 132 0.23 3.63 -18.77
C SER A 132 -0.68 3.30 -19.94
N CYS A 133 -0.99 2.05 -20.10
CA CYS A 133 -1.60 1.44 -21.24
C CYS A 133 -2.90 2.07 -21.74
N GLY A 134 -3.56 2.87 -20.95
CA GLY A 134 -4.83 3.50 -21.34
C GLY A 134 -4.74 4.82 -22.03
N SER A 135 -3.69 5.57 -21.85
CA SER A 135 -3.50 6.88 -22.50
C SER A 135 -2.50 6.80 -23.65
N GLN A 136 -1.71 5.78 -23.66
CA GLN A 136 -0.71 5.53 -24.67
C GLN A 136 -1.10 4.24 -25.38
N ASN A 137 -0.95 4.19 -26.68
CA ASN A 137 -1.26 3.05 -27.53
C ASN A 137 -1.27 1.72 -26.78
N ALA A 138 -2.36 0.96 -26.93
CA ALA A 138 -2.57 -0.36 -26.34
C ALA A 138 -1.41 -1.39 -26.54
N ASN A 139 -0.39 -1.02 -27.26
CA ASN A 139 0.82 -1.78 -27.55
C ASN A 139 2.02 -1.38 -26.67
N ALA A 140 1.83 -0.55 -25.65
CA ALA A 140 2.94 0.01 -24.88
C ALA A 140 3.69 -1.04 -24.06
N PHE A 141 3.04 -2.12 -23.63
CA PHE A 141 3.65 -3.16 -22.83
C PHE A 141 3.67 -4.50 -23.55
N THR A 142 4.62 -4.68 -24.45
CA THR A 142 5.05 -6.01 -24.87
C THR A 142 6.17 -6.48 -23.95
N PHE A 143 6.47 -7.78 -23.92
CA PHE A 143 7.59 -8.29 -23.15
C PHE A 143 8.92 -7.57 -23.49
N SER A 144 9.15 -7.24 -24.75
CA SER A 144 10.36 -6.55 -25.20
C SER A 144 10.42 -5.07 -24.79
N THR A 145 9.30 -4.43 -24.52
CA THR A 145 9.24 -2.99 -24.18
C THR A 145 8.94 -2.72 -22.71
N ALA A 146 8.52 -3.73 -21.96
CA ALA A 146 8.12 -3.57 -20.55
C ALA A 146 9.23 -3.00 -19.66
N LEU A 147 10.48 -3.39 -19.89
CA LEU A 147 11.62 -2.84 -19.15
C LEU A 147 11.87 -1.36 -19.43
N ASN A 148 11.47 -0.86 -20.61
CA ASN A 148 11.63 0.55 -20.97
C ASN A 148 10.68 1.47 -20.17
N THR A 149 9.71 0.90 -19.46
CA THR A 149 8.85 1.65 -18.53
C THR A 149 9.52 1.88 -17.17
N ARG A 150 10.72 1.37 -16.97
CA ARG A 150 11.45 1.48 -15.71
C ARG A 150 12.62 2.47 -15.82
N ILE A 151 12.90 3.14 -14.71
CA ILE A 151 14.08 4.00 -14.56
C ILE A 151 15.35 3.14 -14.49
N ASN A 152 15.22 1.93 -13.92
CA ASN A 152 16.33 0.99 -13.67
C ASN A 152 16.14 -0.35 -14.40
N PRO A 153 16.03 -0.39 -15.73
CA PRO A 153 15.69 -1.60 -16.48
C PRO A 153 16.74 -2.71 -16.36
N GLY A 154 18.00 -2.34 -16.11
CA GLY A 154 19.10 -3.30 -15.92
C GLY A 154 19.18 -3.92 -14.53
N THR A 155 18.36 -3.46 -13.58
CA THR A 155 18.37 -3.95 -12.19
C THR A 155 17.30 -5.01 -12.01
N THR A 156 17.68 -6.19 -11.49
CA THR A 156 16.71 -7.21 -11.08
C THR A 156 16.07 -6.80 -9.76
N PRO A 157 14.74 -6.62 -9.69
CA PRO A 157 14.07 -6.20 -8.47
C PRO A 157 14.02 -7.34 -7.45
N PHE A 158 14.05 -6.97 -6.17
CA PHE A 158 13.76 -7.85 -5.04
C PHE A 158 12.32 -7.68 -4.55
N ASP A 159 11.66 -6.59 -4.89
CA ASP A 159 10.22 -6.47 -4.79
C ASP A 159 9.59 -6.99 -6.08
N VAL A 160 8.94 -8.13 -5.98
CA VAL A 160 8.24 -8.79 -7.09
C VAL A 160 6.71 -8.71 -6.93
N ALA A 161 6.24 -7.84 -6.06
CA ALA A 161 4.82 -7.66 -5.81
C ALA A 161 4.09 -7.06 -7.02
N VAL A 162 2.95 -7.65 -7.36
CA VAL A 162 2.14 -7.26 -8.53
C VAL A 162 0.81 -6.67 -8.07
N PRO A 163 0.58 -5.36 -8.29
CA PRO A 163 -0.68 -4.72 -7.94
C PRO A 163 -1.89 -5.45 -8.52
N GLY A 164 -2.90 -5.68 -7.70
CA GLY A 164 -4.15 -6.34 -8.08
C GLY A 164 -4.15 -7.86 -7.96
N GLN A 165 -3.00 -8.51 -7.79
CA GLN A 165 -2.96 -9.99 -7.67
C GLN A 165 -3.66 -10.51 -6.40
N THR A 166 -4.35 -11.63 -6.58
CA THR A 166 -4.89 -12.47 -5.52
C THR A 166 -3.83 -13.47 -5.04
N MET A 167 -4.12 -14.18 -3.94
CA MET A 167 -3.25 -15.25 -3.44
C MET A 167 -3.03 -16.34 -4.49
N HIS A 168 -4.11 -16.74 -5.18
CA HIS A 168 -4.08 -17.75 -6.23
C HIS A 168 -3.28 -17.30 -7.46
N GLU A 169 -3.48 -16.07 -7.90
CA GLU A 169 -2.78 -15.51 -9.07
C GLU A 169 -1.27 -15.44 -8.85
N ALA A 170 -0.80 -15.17 -7.65
CA ALA A 170 0.64 -15.18 -7.34
C ALA A 170 1.32 -16.54 -7.55
N LEU A 171 0.54 -17.64 -7.48
CA LEU A 171 0.99 -19.01 -7.75
C LEU A 171 0.95 -19.37 -9.24
N PHE A 172 -0.08 -18.92 -9.97
CA PHE A 172 -0.45 -19.50 -11.26
C PHE A 172 -0.50 -18.50 -12.41
N GLN A 173 -0.63 -17.21 -12.13
CA GLN A 173 -0.70 -16.21 -13.19
C GLN A 173 0.69 -15.89 -13.73
N ILE A 174 0.83 -16.11 -15.04
CA ILE A 174 2.04 -15.75 -15.80
C ILE A 174 1.82 -14.43 -16.54
N GLN A 175 2.90 -13.87 -17.10
CA GLN A 175 2.79 -12.68 -17.94
C GLN A 175 1.81 -12.93 -19.09
N PRO A 176 0.94 -11.95 -19.39
CA PRO A 176 0.06 -12.07 -20.53
C PRO A 176 0.84 -12.10 -21.84
N THR A 177 0.37 -12.89 -22.79
CA THR A 177 0.92 -12.92 -24.15
C THR A 177 0.35 -11.79 -25.01
N THR A 178 -0.72 -11.15 -24.56
CA THR A 178 -1.41 -10.05 -25.25
C THR A 178 -0.95 -8.70 -24.68
N PRO A 179 -0.87 -7.66 -25.50
CA PRO A 179 -0.61 -6.31 -25.02
C PRO A 179 -1.66 -5.87 -24.00
N CYS A 180 -1.26 -4.93 -23.16
CA CYS A 180 -2.12 -4.24 -22.24
C CYS A 180 -3.41 -3.78 -22.93
N THR A 181 -4.56 -4.19 -22.41
CA THR A 181 -5.84 -3.68 -22.85
C THR A 181 -6.07 -2.30 -22.22
N ALA A 182 -6.64 -1.37 -22.97
CA ALA A 182 -6.95 -0.03 -22.47
C ALA A 182 -7.69 -0.11 -21.13
N PRO A 183 -7.33 0.71 -20.12
CA PRO A 183 -8.10 0.77 -18.90
C PRO A 183 -9.55 1.10 -19.25
N PRO A 184 -10.47 0.65 -18.44
CA PRO A 184 -11.83 1.16 -18.50
C PRO A 184 -11.75 2.68 -18.41
N GLY A 185 -12.54 3.37 -19.21
CA GLY A 185 -12.56 4.81 -19.40
C GLY A 185 -12.51 5.65 -18.13
N PRO A 186 -12.61 6.96 -18.19
CA PRO A 186 -12.26 7.82 -17.08
C PRO A 186 -12.95 7.32 -15.85
N ILE A 187 -12.15 6.82 -14.94
CA ILE A 187 -12.57 6.51 -13.60
C ILE A 187 -13.04 7.86 -13.08
N GLY A 188 -14.35 7.98 -12.89
CA GLY A 188 -14.77 8.97 -11.93
C GLY A 188 -13.89 8.69 -10.74
N ALA A 189 -13.09 9.63 -10.30
CA ALA A 189 -11.85 9.50 -9.53
C ALA A 189 -11.89 8.52 -8.34
N LEU A 190 -12.90 7.73 -8.19
CA LEU A 190 -13.18 6.93 -7.00
C LEU A 190 -14.06 5.70 -7.29
N SER A 191 -14.31 5.37 -8.55
CA SER A 191 -14.94 4.08 -8.86
C SER A 191 -13.85 3.02 -8.84
N GLY A 192 -13.70 2.30 -7.76
CA GLY A 192 -12.81 1.18 -7.49
C GLY A 192 -12.34 0.34 -8.70
N VAL A 193 -11.73 0.99 -9.67
CA VAL A 193 -11.12 0.31 -10.80
C VAL A 193 -9.83 -0.29 -10.30
N VAL A 194 -9.93 -1.55 -10.03
CA VAL A 194 -8.78 -2.44 -9.91
C VAL A 194 -8.10 -2.47 -11.27
N PHE A 195 -6.82 -2.11 -11.34
CA PHE A 195 -6.05 -2.25 -12.56
C PHE A 195 -6.11 -3.70 -13.03
N PRO A 196 -6.26 -3.94 -14.33
CA PRO A 196 -6.03 -5.29 -14.85
C PRO A 196 -4.62 -5.72 -14.43
N GLU A 197 -4.49 -6.84 -13.74
CA GLU A 197 -3.21 -7.38 -13.26
C GLU A 197 -2.20 -7.52 -14.38
N SER A 198 -2.67 -7.81 -15.60
CA SER A 198 -1.87 -7.88 -16.82
C SER A 198 -1.02 -6.64 -17.09
N ASP A 199 -1.49 -5.46 -16.69
CA ASP A 199 -0.81 -4.20 -16.91
C ASP A 199 0.41 -4.02 -16.01
N ASN A 200 0.47 -4.75 -14.90
CA ASN A 200 1.48 -4.62 -13.86
C ASN A 200 2.54 -5.73 -13.91
N ILE A 201 2.17 -6.93 -14.39
CA ILE A 201 3.07 -8.09 -14.36
C ILE A 201 4.31 -7.85 -15.22
N LEU A 202 4.14 -7.38 -16.47
CA LEU A 202 5.25 -7.23 -17.40
C LEU A 202 6.33 -6.25 -16.91
N PRO A 203 6.01 -5.02 -16.48
CA PRO A 203 7.03 -4.10 -15.99
C PRO A 203 7.78 -4.62 -14.76
N ILE A 204 7.11 -5.41 -13.91
CA ILE A 204 7.67 -5.90 -12.65
C ILE A 204 8.49 -7.16 -12.85
N LEU A 205 7.96 -8.15 -13.57
CA LEU A 205 8.56 -9.48 -13.69
C LEU A 205 9.39 -9.71 -14.95
N ALA A 206 9.50 -8.74 -15.85
CA ALA A 206 10.21 -8.91 -17.13
C ALA A 206 11.68 -9.33 -17.00
N ASN A 207 12.37 -8.99 -15.91
CA ASN A 207 13.76 -9.42 -15.66
C ASN A 207 13.90 -10.93 -15.42
N PHE A 208 12.81 -11.62 -15.11
CA PHE A 208 12.84 -13.06 -14.80
C PHE A 208 12.53 -13.95 -16.02
N GLY A 209 12.24 -13.35 -17.16
CA GLY A 209 11.89 -14.06 -18.40
C GLY A 209 10.37 -14.13 -18.63
N GLN A 210 9.98 -14.87 -19.67
CA GLN A 210 8.58 -15.07 -20.03
C GLN A 210 7.97 -16.23 -19.24
N ASN A 211 6.65 -16.18 -19.03
CA ASN A 211 5.88 -17.25 -18.39
C ASN A 211 6.30 -17.54 -16.94
N VAL A 212 6.67 -16.49 -16.21
CA VAL A 212 7.10 -16.59 -14.81
C VAL A 212 5.99 -16.06 -13.90
N THR A 213 5.64 -16.83 -12.86
CA THR A 213 4.72 -16.38 -11.80
C THR A 213 5.47 -15.52 -10.78
N GLN A 214 4.72 -14.77 -9.95
CA GLN A 214 5.32 -14.00 -8.86
C GLN A 214 6.16 -14.89 -7.92
N LEU A 215 5.62 -16.08 -7.54
CA LEU A 215 6.34 -17.02 -6.69
C LEU A 215 7.62 -17.54 -7.34
N GLN A 216 7.59 -17.87 -8.63
CA GLN A 216 8.79 -18.32 -9.35
C GLN A 216 9.86 -17.23 -9.42
N ALA A 217 9.45 -15.97 -9.63
CA ALA A 217 10.36 -14.82 -9.59
C ALA A 217 11.00 -14.66 -8.22
N ALA A 218 10.19 -14.76 -7.14
CA ALA A 218 10.70 -14.69 -5.77
C ALA A 218 11.72 -15.80 -5.47
N ILE A 219 11.44 -17.04 -5.86
CA ILE A 219 12.34 -18.19 -5.66
C ILE A 219 13.65 -18.02 -6.46
N ALA A 220 13.58 -17.49 -7.69
CA ALA A 220 14.74 -17.27 -8.53
C ALA A 220 15.77 -16.31 -7.90
N LEU A 221 15.32 -15.41 -7.04
CA LEU A 221 16.16 -14.47 -6.27
C LEU A 221 16.92 -15.14 -5.13
N LYS A 222 16.65 -16.41 -4.80
CA LYS A 222 17.26 -17.16 -3.69
C LYS A 222 17.17 -16.37 -2.37
N PRO A 223 15.98 -16.03 -1.92
CA PRO A 223 15.78 -15.19 -0.74
C PRO A 223 16.25 -15.89 0.53
N THR A 224 16.76 -15.10 1.50
CA THR A 224 16.96 -15.58 2.88
C THR A 224 15.73 -15.29 3.74
N ILE A 225 15.00 -14.24 3.39
CA ILE A 225 13.71 -13.86 3.99
C ILE A 225 12.76 -13.48 2.85
N THR A 226 11.52 -13.92 2.90
CA THR A 226 10.46 -13.45 2.01
C THR A 226 9.29 -12.93 2.84
N THR A 227 8.90 -11.68 2.60
CA THR A 227 7.62 -11.16 3.07
C THR A 227 6.53 -11.52 2.08
N VAL A 228 5.36 -11.96 2.57
CA VAL A 228 4.19 -12.30 1.76
C VAL A 228 2.98 -11.55 2.31
N TRP A 229 2.36 -10.70 1.49
CA TRP A 229 1.11 -10.04 1.85
C TRP A 229 0.16 -10.03 0.65
N LEU A 230 -0.72 -11.03 0.62
CA LEU A 230 -1.65 -11.35 -0.47
C LEU A 230 -3.01 -11.78 0.11
N GLY A 231 -4.06 -11.65 -0.70
CA GLY A 231 -5.41 -12.10 -0.37
C GLY A 231 -6.39 -10.94 -0.17
N TRP A 232 -5.93 -9.71 -0.03
CA TRP A 232 -6.79 -8.56 0.16
C TRP A 232 -7.62 -8.26 -1.10
N ASN A 233 -7.04 -8.44 -2.30
CA ASN A 233 -7.72 -8.26 -3.58
C ASN A 233 -8.84 -9.28 -3.81
N ASP A 234 -8.78 -10.46 -3.23
CA ASP A 234 -9.86 -11.45 -3.28
C ASP A 234 -11.17 -10.88 -2.69
N LEU A 235 -11.05 -10.12 -1.59
CA LEU A 235 -12.19 -9.49 -0.92
C LEU A 235 -12.53 -8.11 -1.50
N LEU A 236 -11.54 -7.33 -1.88
CA LEU A 236 -11.75 -5.99 -2.43
C LEU A 236 -12.52 -6.06 -3.75
N LYS A 237 -12.14 -6.98 -4.65
CA LYS A 237 -12.84 -7.22 -5.92
C LYS A 237 -14.28 -7.67 -5.66
N PHE A 238 -14.51 -8.55 -4.68
CA PHE A 238 -15.85 -8.99 -4.29
C PHE A 238 -16.71 -7.83 -3.79
N ALA A 239 -16.23 -7.04 -2.83
CA ALA A 239 -16.97 -5.93 -2.25
C ALA A 239 -17.26 -4.83 -3.29
N LEU A 240 -16.25 -4.42 -4.10
CA LEU A 240 -16.40 -3.35 -5.08
C LEU A 240 -17.19 -3.76 -6.33
N SER A 241 -17.27 -5.04 -6.65
CA SER A 241 -18.13 -5.52 -7.75
C SER A 241 -19.61 -5.61 -7.38
N GLY A 242 -19.98 -5.27 -6.14
CA GLY A 242 -21.35 -5.50 -5.65
C GLY A 242 -21.66 -7.00 -5.45
N GLY A 243 -20.62 -7.82 -5.24
CA GLY A 243 -20.75 -9.27 -5.10
C GLY A 243 -20.73 -10.05 -6.42
N ALA A 244 -20.51 -9.38 -7.57
CA ALA A 244 -20.49 -10.05 -8.88
C ALA A 244 -19.23 -10.89 -9.12
N VAL A 245 -18.09 -10.47 -8.57
CA VAL A 245 -16.86 -11.27 -8.59
C VAL A 245 -16.93 -12.31 -7.49
N VAL A 246 -16.75 -13.57 -7.85
CA VAL A 246 -16.75 -14.67 -6.87
C VAL A 246 -15.44 -14.62 -6.08
N PRO A 247 -15.48 -14.51 -4.75
CA PRO A 247 -14.26 -14.51 -3.94
C PRO A 247 -13.67 -15.92 -3.89
N THR A 248 -12.36 -16.02 -3.66
CA THR A 248 -11.69 -17.30 -3.37
C THR A 248 -12.33 -17.94 -2.14
N ASP A 249 -12.58 -19.23 -2.16
CA ASP A 249 -13.09 -19.89 -0.97
C ASP A 249 -11.98 -19.98 0.12
N PRO A 250 -12.33 -19.92 1.42
CA PRO A 250 -11.34 -19.88 2.50
C PRO A 250 -10.42 -21.10 2.58
N ALA A 251 -10.87 -22.28 2.15
CA ALA A 251 -10.03 -23.49 2.15
C ALA A 251 -8.98 -23.40 1.04
N SER A 252 -9.37 -22.92 -0.14
CA SER A 252 -8.44 -22.63 -1.24
C SER A 252 -7.44 -21.54 -0.87
N MET A 253 -7.88 -20.47 -0.21
CA MET A 253 -6.99 -19.43 0.33
C MET A 253 -5.92 -20.04 1.25
N GLY A 254 -6.30 -20.91 2.18
CA GLY A 254 -5.38 -21.58 3.10
C GLY A 254 -4.44 -22.54 2.39
N ALA A 255 -4.93 -23.26 1.36
CA ALA A 255 -4.11 -24.15 0.56
C ALA A 255 -3.06 -23.38 -0.25
N ASP A 256 -3.44 -22.26 -0.88
CA ASP A 256 -2.55 -21.42 -1.66
C ASP A 256 -1.48 -20.77 -0.76
N ALA A 257 -1.87 -20.22 0.40
CA ALA A 257 -0.94 -19.69 1.39
C ALA A 257 0.07 -20.78 1.86
N THR A 258 -0.43 -21.97 2.16
CA THR A 258 0.43 -23.11 2.55
C THR A 258 1.41 -23.49 1.44
N SER A 259 0.94 -23.52 0.19
CA SER A 259 1.75 -23.84 -0.99
C SER A 259 2.87 -22.81 -1.20
N ILE A 260 2.55 -21.52 -1.14
CA ILE A 260 3.54 -20.41 -1.24
C ILE A 260 4.61 -20.58 -0.15
N ILE A 261 4.20 -20.72 1.10
CA ILE A 261 5.13 -20.81 2.23
C ILE A 261 6.03 -22.03 2.10
N ARG A 262 5.49 -23.20 1.78
CA ARG A 262 6.28 -24.43 1.63
C ARG A 262 7.31 -24.32 0.50
N GLN A 263 6.95 -23.75 -0.64
CA GLN A 263 7.86 -23.61 -1.76
C GLN A 263 8.99 -22.60 -1.44
N LEU A 264 8.68 -21.50 -0.75
CA LEU A 264 9.68 -20.53 -0.28
C LEU A 264 10.61 -21.14 0.78
N ASN A 265 10.05 -21.90 1.75
CA ASN A 265 10.84 -22.63 2.73
C ASN A 265 11.79 -23.65 2.07
N ALA A 266 11.28 -24.39 1.08
CA ALA A 266 12.09 -25.35 0.30
C ALA A 266 13.21 -24.67 -0.48
N ALA A 267 13.02 -23.41 -0.89
CA ALA A 267 14.07 -22.57 -1.51
C ALA A 267 15.07 -21.96 -0.49
N GLY A 268 14.90 -22.25 0.81
CA GLY A 268 15.78 -21.78 1.88
C GLY A 268 15.41 -20.43 2.49
N SER A 269 14.23 -19.90 2.18
CA SER A 269 13.75 -18.64 2.72
C SER A 269 13.04 -18.83 4.06
N LYS A 270 13.24 -17.91 5.00
CA LYS A 270 12.33 -17.72 6.13
C LYS A 270 11.15 -16.87 5.65
N VAL A 271 9.93 -17.36 5.86
CA VAL A 271 8.72 -16.66 5.39
C VAL A 271 8.09 -15.84 6.50
N VAL A 272 7.78 -14.59 6.18
CA VAL A 272 7.05 -13.63 7.02
C VAL A 272 5.76 -13.32 6.27
N ILE A 273 4.63 -13.86 6.71
CA ILE A 273 3.33 -13.66 6.04
C ILE A 273 2.44 -12.75 6.88
N ALA A 274 1.75 -11.82 6.23
CA ALA A 274 0.77 -10.96 6.88
C ALA A 274 -0.65 -11.50 6.69
N ASN A 275 -1.49 -11.33 7.72
CA ASN A 275 -2.93 -11.47 7.58
C ASN A 275 -3.56 -10.21 6.98
N LEU A 276 -4.88 -10.22 6.76
CA LEU A 276 -5.59 -9.18 6.00
C LEU A 276 -6.24 -8.17 6.93
N VAL A 277 -6.04 -6.90 6.62
CA VAL A 277 -6.88 -5.81 7.15
C VAL A 277 -8.33 -6.07 6.74
N ASP A 278 -9.28 -5.72 7.60
CA ASP A 278 -10.68 -5.71 7.18
C ASP A 278 -10.88 -4.74 6.02
N VAL A 279 -11.29 -5.30 4.87
CA VAL A 279 -11.47 -4.54 3.62
C VAL A 279 -12.39 -3.33 3.81
N LEU A 280 -13.43 -3.47 4.62
CA LEU A 280 -14.42 -2.41 4.86
C LEU A 280 -13.92 -1.31 5.79
N THR A 281 -12.71 -1.43 6.39
CA THR A 281 -12.07 -0.34 7.12
C THR A 281 -11.28 0.60 6.21
N ALA A 282 -11.09 0.24 4.94
CA ALA A 282 -10.49 1.15 3.98
C ALA A 282 -11.35 2.43 3.84
N ALA A 283 -10.68 3.58 3.83
CA ALA A 283 -11.36 4.88 3.87
C ALA A 283 -12.27 5.15 2.65
N THR A 284 -12.12 4.36 1.59
CA THR A 284 -13.04 4.40 0.45
C THR A 284 -14.46 3.95 0.81
N PHE A 285 -14.64 3.19 1.89
CA PHE A 285 -15.92 2.70 2.39
C PHE A 285 -16.41 3.57 3.55
N LEU A 286 -17.31 4.52 3.27
CA LEU A 286 -17.94 5.34 4.30
C LEU A 286 -19.10 4.56 4.92
N PRO A 287 -19.08 4.19 6.21
CA PRO A 287 -20.19 3.51 6.85
C PRO A 287 -21.45 4.37 6.79
N GLN A 288 -22.59 3.77 6.51
CA GLN A 288 -23.86 4.49 6.32
C GLN A 288 -24.18 5.49 7.45
N PRO A 289 -23.95 5.22 8.74
CA PRO A 289 -24.22 6.21 9.79
C PRO A 289 -23.38 7.50 9.66
N ALA A 290 -22.24 7.46 8.99
CA ALA A 290 -21.39 8.63 8.75
C ALA A 290 -21.84 9.45 7.52
N VAL A 291 -22.72 8.92 6.65
CA VAL A 291 -23.15 9.60 5.42
C VAL A 291 -23.90 10.89 5.71
N ALA A 292 -24.87 10.87 6.62
CA ALA A 292 -25.67 12.05 6.94
C ALA A 292 -24.82 13.21 7.50
N PRO A 293 -23.93 13.03 8.48
CA PRO A 293 -23.03 14.09 8.95
C PRO A 293 -22.16 14.68 7.82
N VAL A 294 -21.59 13.83 6.97
CA VAL A 294 -20.75 14.28 5.85
C VAL A 294 -21.52 15.12 4.85
N ILE A 295 -22.70 14.67 4.42
CA ILE A 295 -23.57 15.41 3.49
C ILE A 295 -24.02 16.73 4.13
N THR A 296 -24.49 16.69 5.38
CA THR A 296 -24.91 17.90 6.10
C THR A 296 -23.80 18.95 6.14
N GLY A 297 -22.59 18.54 6.53
CA GLY A 297 -21.45 19.44 6.59
C GLY A 297 -21.09 20.04 5.22
N ARG A 298 -21.13 19.25 4.16
CA ARG A 298 -20.88 19.72 2.79
C ARG A 298 -21.94 20.72 2.31
N LEU A 299 -23.21 20.46 2.57
CA LEU A 299 -24.32 21.34 2.20
C LEU A 299 -24.29 22.67 2.99
N ILE A 300 -23.98 22.65 4.28
CA ILE A 300 -23.77 23.87 5.08
C ILE A 300 -22.61 24.69 4.50
N LYS A 301 -21.48 24.03 4.19
CA LYS A 301 -20.33 24.70 3.55
C LYS A 301 -20.69 25.30 2.18
N ALA A 302 -21.64 24.70 1.47
CA ALA A 302 -22.20 25.24 0.22
C ALA A 302 -23.25 26.34 0.41
N GLY A 303 -23.52 26.77 1.66
CA GLY A 303 -24.40 27.89 1.99
C GLY A 303 -25.86 27.52 2.33
N LEU A 304 -26.18 26.22 2.47
CA LEU A 304 -27.53 25.82 2.86
C LEU A 304 -27.77 26.03 4.37
N PRO A 305 -28.96 26.46 4.80
CA PRO A 305 -29.31 26.47 6.21
C PRO A 305 -29.21 25.10 6.85
N ALA A 306 -28.72 25.00 8.09
CA ALA A 306 -28.43 23.74 8.76
C ALA A 306 -29.66 22.79 8.83
N ALA A 307 -30.86 23.31 9.08
CA ALA A 307 -32.08 22.49 9.10
C ALA A 307 -32.41 21.89 7.72
N VAL A 308 -32.21 22.65 6.64
CA VAL A 308 -32.42 22.18 5.25
C VAL A 308 -31.36 21.13 4.88
N ALA A 309 -30.09 21.38 5.23
CA ALA A 309 -29.00 20.45 5.00
C ALA A 309 -29.25 19.12 5.72
N ALA A 310 -29.63 19.15 6.98
CA ALA A 310 -29.96 17.96 7.79
C ALA A 310 -31.16 17.18 7.22
N ALA A 311 -32.24 17.86 6.82
CA ALA A 311 -33.42 17.22 6.22
C ALA A 311 -33.04 16.57 4.86
N THR A 312 -32.24 17.23 4.04
CA THR A 312 -31.75 16.69 2.77
C THR A 312 -30.90 15.42 3.01
N ALA A 313 -29.99 15.47 3.97
CA ALA A 313 -29.14 14.31 4.33
C ALA A 313 -29.97 13.13 4.85
N ALA A 314 -31.01 13.41 5.66
CA ALA A 314 -31.93 12.37 6.13
C ALA A 314 -32.69 11.72 4.96
N GLY A 315 -33.12 12.50 3.96
CA GLY A 315 -33.75 11.99 2.75
C GLY A 315 -32.80 11.07 1.94
N VAL A 316 -31.52 11.42 1.85
CA VAL A 316 -30.49 10.55 1.22
C VAL A 316 -30.34 9.23 1.99
N VAL A 317 -30.24 9.27 3.32
CA VAL A 317 -30.14 8.05 4.15
C VAL A 317 -31.36 7.16 3.97
N SER A 318 -32.56 7.74 3.93
CA SER A 318 -33.79 6.98 3.68
C SER A 318 -33.76 6.29 2.29
N ALA A 319 -33.31 7.00 1.25
CA ALA A 319 -33.17 6.42 -0.08
C ALA A 319 -32.12 5.32 -0.15
N LEU A 320 -30.98 5.49 0.56
CA LEU A 320 -29.94 4.46 0.67
C LEU A 320 -30.52 3.16 1.27
N GLN A 321 -31.30 3.27 2.32
CA GLN A 321 -31.94 2.12 2.99
C GLN A 321 -33.00 1.45 2.12
N THR A 322 -33.92 2.23 1.57
CA THR A 322 -35.13 1.71 0.90
C THR A 322 -34.87 1.25 -0.53
N THR A 323 -33.96 1.91 -1.24
CA THR A 323 -33.70 1.65 -2.67
C THR A 323 -32.47 0.78 -2.89
N TYR A 324 -31.41 0.96 -2.08
CA TYR A 324 -30.12 0.34 -2.29
C TYR A 324 -29.75 -0.72 -1.22
N GLY A 325 -30.57 -0.91 -0.19
CA GLY A 325 -30.33 -1.87 0.89
C GLY A 325 -29.10 -1.52 1.76
N VAL A 326 -28.71 -0.22 1.75
CA VAL A 326 -27.59 0.29 2.55
C VAL A 326 -28.15 0.81 3.87
N GLY A 327 -28.34 -0.07 4.82
CA GLY A 327 -28.71 0.23 6.21
C GLY A 327 -27.50 0.51 7.09
N PRO A 328 -27.65 0.47 8.42
CA PRO A 328 -26.57 0.81 9.36
C PRO A 328 -25.31 -0.07 9.25
N GLY A 329 -25.42 -1.28 8.72
CA GLY A 329 -24.30 -2.18 8.46
C GLY A 329 -23.67 -2.04 7.09
N GLY A 330 -24.25 -1.23 6.20
CA GLY A 330 -23.77 -1.03 4.85
C GLY A 330 -22.86 0.19 4.69
N TYR A 331 -22.33 0.34 3.49
CA TYR A 331 -21.35 1.39 3.17
C TYR A 331 -21.69 2.09 1.85
N VAL A 332 -21.34 3.36 1.76
CA VAL A 332 -21.29 4.11 0.52
C VAL A 332 -19.81 4.34 0.19
N THR A 333 -19.40 4.07 -1.03
CA THR A 333 -18.03 4.37 -1.43
C THR A 333 -17.84 5.87 -1.66
N ILE A 334 -16.60 6.33 -1.74
CA ILE A 334 -16.30 7.72 -2.11
C ILE A 334 -16.88 8.05 -3.50
N SER A 335 -16.88 7.08 -4.44
CA SER A 335 -17.56 7.23 -5.73
C SER A 335 -19.06 7.48 -5.58
N GLY A 336 -19.73 6.62 -4.82
CA GLY A 336 -21.15 6.77 -4.55
C GLY A 336 -21.48 8.09 -3.86
N LEU A 337 -20.68 8.48 -2.86
CA LEU A 337 -20.83 9.78 -2.18
C LEU A 337 -20.66 10.95 -3.15
N SER A 338 -19.69 10.88 -4.07
CA SER A 338 -19.49 11.91 -5.10
C SER A 338 -20.68 12.05 -6.04
N LYS A 339 -21.28 10.92 -6.45
CA LYS A 339 -22.50 10.90 -7.27
C LYS A 339 -23.70 11.50 -6.52
N ILE A 340 -23.86 11.16 -5.25
CA ILE A 340 -24.89 11.74 -4.39
C ILE A 340 -24.72 13.26 -4.31
N LEU A 341 -23.54 13.73 -3.96
CA LEU A 341 -23.26 15.17 -3.82
C LEU A 341 -23.43 15.92 -5.15
N GLY A 342 -23.00 15.33 -6.27
CA GLY A 342 -23.18 15.88 -7.61
C GLY A 342 -24.66 16.03 -7.97
N ALA A 343 -25.48 15.03 -7.72
CA ALA A 343 -26.92 15.09 -7.94
C ALA A 343 -27.61 16.14 -7.09
N LEU A 344 -27.24 16.23 -5.80
CA LEU A 344 -27.77 17.25 -4.88
C LEU A 344 -27.43 18.67 -5.33
N ALA A 345 -26.22 18.91 -5.88
CA ALA A 345 -25.78 20.20 -6.37
C ALA A 345 -26.66 20.72 -7.52
N VAL A 346 -27.15 19.83 -8.38
CA VAL A 346 -28.05 20.17 -9.50
C VAL A 346 -29.52 19.86 -9.20
N ARG A 347 -29.86 19.55 -7.97
CA ARG A 347 -31.23 19.23 -7.49
C ARG A 347 -31.90 18.07 -8.24
N GLN A 348 -31.11 17.05 -8.57
CA GLN A 348 -31.58 15.83 -9.21
C GLN A 348 -31.59 14.64 -8.24
N GLN A 349 -32.31 13.59 -8.59
CA GLN A 349 -32.20 12.31 -7.89
C GLN A 349 -30.86 11.65 -8.26
N PHE A 350 -30.21 11.04 -7.27
CA PHE A 350 -29.00 10.27 -7.52
C PHE A 350 -29.33 8.82 -7.91
N THR A 351 -28.46 8.24 -8.72
CA THR A 351 -28.50 6.82 -9.08
C THR A 351 -27.14 6.21 -8.76
N LEU A 352 -27.15 5.11 -8.04
CA LEU A 352 -25.95 4.37 -7.64
C LEU A 352 -25.92 3.00 -8.35
N ALA A 353 -24.74 2.59 -8.76
CA ALA A 353 -24.50 1.25 -9.29
C ALA A 353 -24.01 0.31 -8.18
N PRO A 354 -24.45 -0.95 -8.12
CA PRO A 354 -23.93 -1.92 -7.17
C PRO A 354 -22.40 -2.07 -7.25
N ALA A 355 -21.87 -2.04 -8.46
CA ALA A 355 -20.44 -2.05 -8.68
C ALA A 355 -19.86 -0.65 -8.47
N GLY A 356 -19.05 -0.50 -7.44
CA GLY A 356 -18.22 0.66 -7.16
C GLY A 356 -18.85 1.77 -6.33
N ASP A 357 -20.17 1.84 -6.15
CA ASP A 357 -20.81 2.99 -5.48
C ASP A 357 -21.25 2.70 -4.04
N TYR A 358 -21.62 1.45 -3.73
CA TYR A 358 -22.10 1.08 -2.41
C TYR A 358 -21.94 -0.42 -2.11
N VAL A 359 -21.98 -0.74 -0.82
CA VAL A 359 -21.98 -2.12 -0.31
C VAL A 359 -23.20 -2.24 0.61
N PRO A 360 -24.25 -3.00 0.22
CA PRO A 360 -25.42 -3.20 1.06
C PRO A 360 -25.10 -4.06 2.28
N ASP A 361 -25.93 -4.01 3.31
CA ASP A 361 -25.72 -4.67 4.60
C ASP A 361 -25.39 -6.17 4.44
N ALA A 362 -26.12 -6.88 3.60
CA ALA A 362 -25.91 -8.31 3.40
C ALA A 362 -24.54 -8.61 2.77
N LEU A 363 -24.11 -7.81 1.79
CA LEU A 363 -22.79 -7.94 1.17
C LEU A 363 -21.68 -7.57 2.16
N ALA A 364 -21.87 -6.52 2.95
CA ALA A 364 -20.93 -6.10 3.98
C ALA A 364 -20.72 -7.21 5.03
N ALA A 365 -21.81 -7.81 5.53
CA ALA A 365 -21.75 -8.92 6.48
C ALA A 365 -21.02 -10.16 5.88
N ASN A 366 -21.29 -10.47 4.62
CA ASN A 366 -20.60 -11.56 3.94
C ASN A 366 -19.10 -11.28 3.74
N THR A 367 -18.75 -10.06 3.31
CA THR A 367 -17.35 -9.62 3.17
C THR A 367 -16.60 -9.75 4.50
N GLN A 368 -17.21 -9.30 5.60
CA GLN A 368 -16.62 -9.43 6.94
C GLN A 368 -16.43 -10.89 7.36
N SER A 369 -17.42 -11.74 7.10
CA SER A 369 -17.34 -13.18 7.39
C SER A 369 -16.20 -13.85 6.62
N LEU A 370 -16.07 -13.52 5.34
CA LEU A 370 -14.97 -14.02 4.49
C LEU A 370 -13.61 -13.50 4.96
N ASN A 371 -13.51 -12.21 5.34
CA ASN A 371 -12.28 -11.65 5.88
C ASN A 371 -11.79 -12.42 7.12
N ASN A 372 -12.69 -12.71 8.05
CA ASN A 372 -12.38 -13.49 9.24
C ASN A 372 -11.93 -14.92 8.88
N ALA A 373 -12.61 -15.56 7.93
CA ALA A 373 -12.28 -16.91 7.47
C ALA A 373 -10.90 -16.95 6.77
N TYR A 374 -10.57 -15.96 5.95
CA TYR A 374 -9.26 -15.84 5.30
C TYR A 374 -8.15 -15.63 6.34
N ASN A 375 -8.35 -14.75 7.32
CA ASN A 375 -7.38 -14.53 8.38
C ASN A 375 -7.13 -15.80 9.20
N ALA A 376 -8.19 -16.57 9.50
CA ALA A 376 -8.04 -17.87 10.15
C ALA A 376 -7.25 -18.87 9.29
N ALA A 377 -7.53 -18.92 7.97
CA ALA A 377 -6.85 -19.82 7.03
C ALA A 377 -5.36 -19.45 6.86
N ILE A 378 -5.03 -18.16 6.72
CA ILE A 378 -3.65 -17.67 6.63
C ILE A 378 -2.91 -17.96 7.94
N GLY A 379 -3.53 -17.71 9.10
CA GLY A 379 -2.95 -18.01 10.39
C GLY A 379 -2.66 -19.49 10.60
N ALA A 380 -3.59 -20.38 10.18
CA ALA A 380 -3.39 -21.82 10.22
C ALA A 380 -2.26 -22.27 9.27
N ALA A 381 -2.18 -21.70 8.07
CA ALA A 381 -1.09 -21.96 7.13
C ALA A 381 0.27 -21.55 7.69
N ALA A 382 0.36 -20.38 8.30
CA ALA A 382 1.58 -19.89 8.96
C ALA A 382 2.02 -20.83 10.09
N GLN A 383 1.09 -21.21 10.97
CA GLN A 383 1.35 -22.12 12.07
C GLN A 383 1.82 -23.51 11.58
N ALA A 384 1.14 -24.07 10.59
CA ALA A 384 1.43 -25.42 10.06
C ALA A 384 2.77 -25.49 9.30
N THR A 385 3.30 -24.37 8.85
CA THR A 385 4.52 -24.28 8.03
C THR A 385 5.70 -23.65 8.74
N GLY A 386 5.50 -23.14 9.96
CA GLY A 386 6.52 -22.42 10.75
C GLY A 386 6.83 -21.02 10.21
N ALA A 387 5.95 -20.43 9.41
CA ALA A 387 6.10 -19.04 8.97
C ALA A 387 5.80 -18.06 10.11
N THR A 388 6.46 -16.90 10.08
CA THR A 388 6.18 -15.82 11.02
C THR A 388 4.94 -15.06 10.55
N LEU A 389 3.92 -14.96 11.40
CA LEU A 389 2.71 -14.17 11.10
C LEU A 389 2.86 -12.72 11.57
N VAL A 390 2.61 -11.78 10.68
CA VAL A 390 2.42 -10.36 11.00
C VAL A 390 0.92 -10.10 11.12
N ASP A 391 0.45 -9.75 12.31
CA ASP A 391 -0.97 -9.52 12.59
C ASP A 391 -1.38 -8.08 12.26
N VAL A 392 -1.47 -7.79 10.96
CA VAL A 392 -1.90 -6.48 10.45
C VAL A 392 -3.37 -6.22 10.81
N HIS A 393 -4.19 -7.27 10.85
CA HIS A 393 -5.60 -7.17 11.22
C HIS A 393 -5.77 -6.60 12.64
N ALA A 394 -5.13 -7.22 13.62
CA ALA A 394 -5.21 -6.75 15.00
C ALA A 394 -4.58 -5.37 15.20
N PHE A 395 -3.49 -5.07 14.50
CA PHE A 395 -2.85 -3.76 14.53
C PHE A 395 -3.81 -2.66 14.05
N VAL A 396 -4.42 -2.82 12.88
CA VAL A 396 -5.37 -1.83 12.33
C VAL A 396 -6.62 -1.73 13.20
N ALA A 397 -7.21 -2.86 13.63
CA ALA A 397 -8.39 -2.87 14.49
C ALA A 397 -8.14 -2.12 15.81
N THR A 398 -6.98 -2.34 16.44
CA THR A 398 -6.59 -1.65 17.67
C THR A 398 -6.40 -0.15 17.43
N SER A 399 -5.75 0.23 16.33
CA SER A 399 -5.51 1.63 15.97
C SER A 399 -6.82 2.37 15.65
N VAL A 400 -7.74 1.72 14.94
CA VAL A 400 -9.09 2.28 14.69
C VAL A 400 -9.84 2.49 16.01
N ALA A 401 -9.83 1.52 16.91
CA ALA A 401 -10.47 1.61 18.22
C ALA A 401 -9.86 2.72 19.10
N ALA A 402 -8.56 2.98 18.98
CA ALA A 402 -7.86 4.06 19.66
C ALA A 402 -8.10 5.45 19.02
N GLY A 403 -8.81 5.51 17.90
CA GLY A 403 -9.08 6.76 17.17
C GLY A 403 -7.96 7.23 16.24
N GLY A 404 -6.94 6.42 16.01
CA GLY A 404 -5.82 6.70 15.11
C GLY A 404 -4.51 6.07 15.52
N LEU A 405 -3.46 6.38 14.78
CA LEU A 405 -2.11 5.90 15.06
C LEU A 405 -1.49 6.61 16.26
N PRO A 406 -0.68 5.92 17.08
CA PRO A 406 0.03 6.53 18.21
C PRO A 406 1.29 7.28 17.74
N ILE A 407 1.11 8.32 16.92
CA ILE A 407 2.23 9.15 16.43
C ILE A 407 2.34 10.41 17.28
N ASN A 408 3.55 10.79 17.65
CA ASN A 408 3.84 12.00 18.44
C ASN A 408 4.56 13.05 17.55
N PRO A 409 4.11 14.32 17.50
CA PRO A 409 3.08 14.97 18.28
C PRO A 409 1.65 14.60 17.83
N PRO A 410 0.69 14.78 18.76
CA PRO A 410 -0.48 13.95 18.85
C PRO A 410 -1.50 14.21 17.74
N LYS A 411 -2.12 13.12 17.28
CA LYS A 411 -3.38 13.08 16.54
C LYS A 411 -3.33 13.13 15.02
N CYS A 412 -2.25 12.83 14.39
CA CYS A 412 -2.28 12.15 13.12
C CYS A 412 -2.23 10.64 13.45
N CYS A 413 -2.71 9.79 12.75
CA CYS A 413 -3.49 9.77 11.57
C CYS A 413 -4.62 8.81 11.84
N ASN A 414 -5.84 9.14 11.47
CA ASN A 414 -6.96 8.21 11.60
C ASN A 414 -7.22 7.51 10.25
N PHE A 415 -8.11 6.53 10.28
CA PHE A 415 -8.44 5.68 9.14
C PHE A 415 -9.59 6.20 8.28
N GLN A 416 -10.06 7.42 8.53
CA GLN A 416 -11.06 8.08 7.69
C GLN A 416 -10.43 8.66 6.43
N TYR A 417 -11.25 8.93 5.44
CA TYR A 417 -10.80 9.60 4.22
C TYR A 417 -10.25 11.01 4.55
N GLY A 418 -9.01 11.27 4.11
CA GLY A 418 -8.30 12.48 4.47
C GLY A 418 -7.77 12.50 5.91
N GLY A 419 -7.86 11.40 6.64
CA GLY A 419 -7.37 11.26 8.02
C GLY A 419 -5.88 10.95 8.15
N GLY A 420 -5.19 10.77 7.04
CA GLY A 420 -3.72 10.65 6.97
C GLY A 420 -3.15 9.23 6.99
N PHE A 421 -3.92 8.20 7.32
CA PHE A 421 -3.45 6.81 7.16
C PHE A 421 -3.50 6.36 5.71
N TYR A 422 -4.57 6.71 4.99
CA TYR A 422 -4.75 6.38 3.58
C TYR A 422 -4.36 7.53 2.67
N SER A 423 -3.89 7.20 1.47
CA SER A 423 -3.67 8.14 0.39
C SER A 423 -4.99 8.57 -0.26
N LEU A 424 -4.94 9.34 -1.34
CA LEU A 424 -6.13 9.97 -1.95
C LEU A 424 -7.15 8.99 -2.54
N ASP A 425 -6.78 7.73 -2.75
CA ASP A 425 -7.74 6.70 -3.20
C ASP A 425 -8.55 6.08 -2.06
N GLY A 426 -8.17 6.34 -0.81
CA GLY A 426 -8.82 5.76 0.36
C GLY A 426 -8.66 4.24 0.50
N ILE A 427 -7.76 3.64 -0.26
CA ILE A 427 -7.46 2.20 -0.30
C ILE A 427 -6.03 1.93 0.15
N HIS A 428 -5.07 2.57 -0.52
CA HIS A 428 -3.66 2.38 -0.25
C HIS A 428 -3.18 3.34 0.85
N PRO A 429 -2.30 2.89 1.75
CA PRO A 429 -1.74 3.75 2.77
C PRO A 429 -1.02 4.97 2.19
N SER A 430 -0.98 6.05 2.96
CA SER A 430 -0.10 7.20 2.75
C SER A 430 1.36 6.82 3.07
N ASN A 431 2.30 7.76 2.91
CA ASN A 431 3.66 7.52 3.36
C ASN A 431 3.73 7.19 4.86
N THR A 432 2.96 7.91 5.66
CA THR A 432 2.86 7.69 7.12
C THR A 432 2.23 6.35 7.45
N GLY A 433 1.17 5.98 6.73
CA GLY A 433 0.54 4.68 6.87
C GLY A 433 1.52 3.55 6.55
N TYR A 434 2.22 3.64 5.43
CA TYR A 434 3.24 2.65 5.05
C TYR A 434 4.42 2.58 6.02
N ALA A 435 4.90 3.72 6.52
CA ALA A 435 5.97 3.74 7.52
C ALA A 435 5.57 3.03 8.82
N THR A 436 4.32 3.21 9.24
CA THR A 436 3.79 2.53 10.42
C THR A 436 3.67 1.01 10.19
N LEU A 437 3.22 0.59 9.01
CA LEU A 437 3.18 -0.81 8.64
C LEU A 437 4.60 -1.42 8.53
N ALA A 438 5.58 -0.68 8.00
CA ALA A 438 6.97 -1.12 7.97
C ALA A 438 7.48 -1.45 9.38
N ASN A 439 7.18 -0.60 10.38
CA ASN A 439 7.57 -0.85 11.77
C ASN A 439 6.89 -2.10 12.34
N LEU A 440 5.62 -2.34 12.03
CA LEU A 440 4.95 -3.58 12.44
C LEU A 440 5.67 -4.83 11.91
N PHE A 441 6.13 -4.80 10.64
CA PHE A 441 6.92 -5.89 10.07
C PHE A 441 8.29 -5.99 10.73
N ILE A 442 9.00 -4.86 10.97
CA ILE A 442 10.30 -4.81 11.64
C ILE A 442 10.20 -5.41 13.04
N ASP A 443 9.24 -4.97 13.85
CA ASP A 443 9.04 -5.45 15.22
C ASP A 443 8.76 -6.95 15.25
N THR A 444 7.90 -7.42 14.34
CA THR A 444 7.57 -8.84 14.24
C THR A 444 8.79 -9.67 13.85
N MET A 445 9.58 -9.18 12.88
CA MET A 445 10.82 -9.86 12.45
C MET A 445 11.88 -9.81 13.51
N ASN A 446 12.09 -8.68 14.19
CA ASN A 446 13.03 -8.54 15.29
C ASN A 446 12.74 -9.57 16.39
N LYS A 447 11.46 -9.70 16.77
CA LYS A 447 11.02 -10.68 17.76
C LYS A 447 11.21 -12.11 17.28
N ALA A 448 10.85 -12.43 16.04
CA ALA A 448 10.89 -13.79 15.50
C ALA A 448 12.31 -14.28 15.23
N PHE A 449 13.21 -13.39 14.81
CA PHE A 449 14.57 -13.75 14.39
C PHE A 449 15.65 -13.31 15.36
N ASN A 450 15.26 -12.70 16.49
CA ASN A 450 16.17 -12.16 17.51
C ASN A 450 17.17 -11.15 16.90
N THR A 451 16.62 -10.20 16.12
CA THR A 451 17.37 -9.11 15.46
C THR A 451 17.03 -7.77 16.09
N THR A 452 17.75 -6.72 15.72
CA THR A 452 17.59 -5.35 16.24
C THR A 452 17.56 -4.32 15.11
N THR A 453 16.87 -4.65 14.01
CA THR A 453 16.65 -3.70 12.92
C THR A 453 15.94 -2.47 13.46
N PRO A 454 16.45 -1.25 13.22
CA PRO A 454 15.84 -0.04 13.74
C PRO A 454 14.51 0.25 13.04
N ASP A 455 13.60 0.89 13.77
CA ASP A 455 12.35 1.37 13.21
C ASP A 455 12.54 2.52 12.23
N VAL A 456 11.60 2.62 11.30
CA VAL A 456 11.42 3.80 10.46
C VAL A 456 10.98 4.98 11.34
N ASN A 457 11.57 6.14 11.14
CA ASN A 457 11.15 7.36 11.83
C ASN A 457 9.83 7.89 11.25
N VAL A 458 8.70 7.37 11.75
CA VAL A 458 7.36 7.73 11.29
C VAL A 458 7.08 9.23 11.44
N ALA A 459 7.58 9.87 12.50
CA ALA A 459 7.37 11.31 12.71
C ALA A 459 8.06 12.17 11.63
N ALA A 460 9.26 11.77 11.19
CA ALA A 460 9.95 12.45 10.11
C ALA A 460 9.24 12.28 8.77
N ILE A 461 8.70 11.07 8.49
CA ILE A 461 7.91 10.82 7.29
C ILE A 461 6.60 11.62 7.32
N TYR A 462 5.89 11.63 8.46
CA TYR A 462 4.67 12.41 8.65
C TYR A 462 4.89 13.90 8.32
N ALA A 463 5.99 14.47 8.78
CA ALA A 463 6.28 15.89 8.56
C ALA A 463 6.41 16.30 7.07
N THR A 464 6.60 15.33 6.18
CA THR A 464 6.74 15.52 4.72
C THR A 464 5.65 14.82 3.90
N ASP A 465 4.73 14.13 4.56
CA ASP A 465 3.68 13.36 3.89
C ASP A 465 2.60 14.29 3.36
N ILE A 466 2.54 14.43 2.03
CA ILE A 466 1.56 15.29 1.36
C ILE A 466 0.10 14.81 1.51
N TYR A 467 -0.12 13.58 1.96
CA TYR A 467 -1.45 12.99 2.17
C TYR A 467 -1.92 13.09 3.62
N ALA A 468 -1.02 13.41 4.54
CA ALA A 468 -1.34 13.56 5.95
C ALA A 468 -1.87 14.98 6.26
N PRO A 469 -2.82 15.13 7.19
CA PRO A 469 -3.28 16.45 7.64
C PRO A 469 -2.18 17.11 8.48
N HIS A 470 -1.86 18.36 8.16
CA HIS A 470 -0.88 19.21 8.88
C HIS A 470 -1.55 20.39 9.56
#